data_c7cdbc968ede8789386369b1a6fb3efc
#
_entry.id   c7cdbc968ede8789386369b1a6fb3efc
#
_cell.length_a   1.000
_cell.length_b   1.000
_cell.length_c   1.000
_cell.angle_alpha   90.00
_cell.angle_beta   90.00
_cell.angle_gamma   90.00
#
_symmetry.space_group_name_H-M   'P 1'
#
loop_
_entity.id
_entity.type
_entity.pdbx_description
1 polymer ?
#
loop_
_entity_poly.entity_id
_entity_poly.type
_entity_poly.pdbx_seq_one_letter_code
_entity_poly.pdbx_strand_id
1 'polypeptide(L)'
;MTAGALVSGDVEDMRVSRVTISDVTFAADLSGALFWEEQRLLVVSDLHLEKGSSFASRGVLLPPYDTIATLGRLAAVISRHDPRTVIALGDSFHDRTAHERLSAEDRDAVAGLQSGRDWIWISGNHDPMLPRDLGGTVADEVAIGPITFRHEPTGAHGEIAGHLHPKARVSARGRSMERRCFASDGMRAVMPAFGAYAGGLSIRDAAFAKIFPKNGFVAHLLGDRRVHAIAASRCY
;
A
#
# COMPACT_ATOMS: atom_id res chain seq x y z
N MET A 1 -19.25 -41.85 -17.88
CA MET A 1 -19.01 -41.13 -16.64
C MET A 1 -17.86 -40.16 -16.91
N THR A 2 -18.18 -38.91 -17.24
CA THR A 2 -17.24 -37.84 -17.56
C THR A 2 -17.01 -37.03 -16.30
N ALA A 3 -15.82 -37.13 -15.74
CA ALA A 3 -15.37 -36.27 -14.64
C ALA A 3 -15.16 -34.85 -15.18
N GLY A 4 -16.00 -33.92 -14.73
CA GLY A 4 -15.83 -32.50 -15.06
C GLY A 4 -14.59 -31.95 -14.40
N ALA A 5 -13.68 -31.41 -15.20
CA ALA A 5 -12.55 -30.63 -14.76
C ALA A 5 -13.08 -29.31 -14.15
N LEU A 6 -12.91 -29.15 -12.84
CA LEU A 6 -13.11 -27.85 -12.17
C LEU A 6 -12.05 -26.87 -12.68
N VAL A 7 -12.51 -25.81 -13.29
CA VAL A 7 -11.70 -24.74 -13.88
C VAL A 7 -10.95 -24.01 -12.76
N SER A 8 -9.64 -23.97 -12.82
CA SER A 8 -8.74 -23.31 -11.85
C SER A 8 -8.81 -21.77 -11.85
N GLY A 9 -9.74 -21.19 -12.61
CA GLY A 9 -9.91 -19.72 -12.72
C GLY A 9 -10.63 -19.04 -11.55
N ASP A 10 -11.43 -19.78 -10.78
CA ASP A 10 -12.32 -19.16 -9.77
C ASP A 10 -11.66 -18.88 -8.42
N VAL A 11 -10.46 -19.40 -8.13
CA VAL A 11 -9.80 -19.25 -6.83
C VAL A 11 -8.90 -18.01 -6.80
N GLU A 12 -8.39 -17.55 -7.93
CA GLU A 12 -7.55 -16.35 -8.04
C GLU A 12 -8.36 -15.04 -7.95
N ASP A 13 -9.59 -15.04 -8.43
CA ASP A 13 -10.49 -13.86 -8.46
C ASP A 13 -11.03 -13.46 -7.06
N MET A 14 -10.94 -14.32 -6.05
CA MET A 14 -11.43 -14.03 -4.69
C MET A 14 -10.53 -13.12 -3.85
N ARG A 15 -9.28 -12.86 -4.26
CA ARG A 15 -8.31 -12.05 -3.51
C ARG A 15 -8.34 -10.57 -3.86
N VAL A 16 -8.99 -10.21 -4.95
CA VAL A 16 -8.99 -8.88 -5.53
C VAL A 16 -10.40 -8.29 -5.49
N SER A 17 -10.52 -7.09 -4.97
CA SER A 17 -11.76 -6.29 -5.07
C SER A 17 -11.49 -5.08 -5.96
N ARG A 18 -12.48 -4.68 -6.74
CA ARG A 18 -12.39 -3.49 -7.59
C ARG A 18 -12.69 -2.24 -6.78
N VAL A 19 -11.84 -1.22 -6.92
CA VAL A 19 -12.03 0.12 -6.35
C VAL A 19 -11.91 1.14 -7.48
N THR A 20 -12.93 1.94 -7.67
CA THR A 20 -12.94 2.99 -8.70
C THR A 20 -12.58 4.33 -8.06
N ILE A 21 -11.67 5.07 -8.69
CA ILE A 21 -11.20 6.40 -8.28
C ILE A 21 -11.14 7.26 -9.52
N SER A 22 -11.92 8.35 -9.56
CA SER A 22 -11.99 9.26 -10.72
C SER A 22 -12.12 8.52 -12.08
N ASP A 23 -13.09 7.60 -12.15
CA ASP A 23 -13.41 6.76 -13.32
C ASP A 23 -12.34 5.73 -13.70
N VAL A 24 -11.25 5.62 -12.94
CA VAL A 24 -10.24 4.57 -13.09
C VAL A 24 -10.51 3.42 -12.13
N THR A 25 -10.55 2.20 -12.64
CA THR A 25 -10.75 0.99 -11.83
C THR A 25 -9.43 0.34 -11.48
N PHE A 26 -9.20 0.15 -10.19
CA PHE A 26 -8.05 -0.54 -9.62
C PHE A 26 -8.46 -1.87 -9.01
N ALA A 27 -7.59 -2.85 -9.12
CA ALA A 27 -7.62 -4.06 -8.34
C ALA A 27 -6.99 -3.81 -6.97
N ALA A 28 -7.79 -3.85 -5.89
CA ALA A 28 -7.31 -3.74 -4.51
C ALA A 28 -6.88 -5.14 -4.02
N ASP A 29 -5.58 -5.32 -3.86
CA ASP A 29 -4.98 -6.58 -3.42
C ASP A 29 -4.98 -6.71 -1.89
N LEU A 30 -5.11 -7.92 -1.38
CA LEU A 30 -5.06 -8.23 0.07
C LEU A 30 -3.72 -7.85 0.73
N SER A 31 -2.65 -7.70 -0.05
CA SER A 31 -1.37 -7.20 0.47
C SER A 31 -1.45 -5.73 0.92
N GLY A 32 -2.41 -4.98 0.39
CA GLY A 32 -2.52 -3.53 0.54
C GLY A 32 -2.01 -2.76 -0.68
N ALA A 33 -1.69 -3.43 -1.78
CA ALA A 33 -1.35 -2.81 -3.05
C ALA A 33 -2.61 -2.49 -3.87
N LEU A 34 -2.54 -1.47 -4.74
CA LEU A 34 -3.48 -1.23 -5.83
C LEU A 34 -2.83 -1.59 -7.16
N PHE A 35 -3.56 -2.25 -8.04
CA PHE A 35 -3.09 -2.56 -9.37
C PHE A 35 -4.03 -1.96 -10.42
N TRP A 36 -3.48 -1.14 -11.32
CA TRP A 36 -4.17 -0.59 -12.47
C TRP A 36 -3.86 -1.45 -13.70
N GLU A 37 -4.80 -2.28 -14.07
CA GLU A 37 -4.60 -3.34 -15.06
C GLU A 37 -4.24 -2.76 -16.43
N GLU A 38 -4.98 -1.75 -16.93
CA GLU A 38 -4.79 -1.14 -18.24
C GLU A 38 -3.40 -0.50 -18.41
N GLN A 39 -2.80 -0.01 -17.32
CA GLN A 39 -1.47 0.60 -17.31
C GLN A 39 -0.38 -0.37 -16.84
N ARG A 40 -0.75 -1.59 -16.44
CA ARG A 40 0.15 -2.54 -15.77
C ARG A 40 0.95 -1.87 -14.65
N LEU A 41 0.28 -1.04 -13.86
CA LEU A 41 0.85 -0.21 -12.81
C LEU A 41 0.48 -0.77 -11.43
N LEU A 42 1.49 -1.09 -10.63
CA LEU A 42 1.33 -1.47 -9.22
C LEU A 42 1.69 -0.28 -8.33
N VAL A 43 0.84 -0.02 -7.35
CA VAL A 43 1.05 1.04 -6.35
C VAL A 43 1.11 0.42 -4.97
N VAL A 44 2.17 0.73 -4.23
CA VAL A 44 2.35 0.38 -2.81
C VAL A 44 2.68 1.64 -2.04
N SER A 45 2.41 1.67 -0.74
CA SER A 45 2.61 2.84 0.10
C SER A 45 3.30 2.48 1.40
N ASP A 46 4.12 3.38 1.93
CA ASP A 46 4.61 3.31 3.31
C ASP A 46 5.26 1.94 3.62
N LEU A 47 6.33 1.62 2.90
CA LEU A 47 7.08 0.37 3.07
C LEU A 47 7.80 0.33 4.40
N HIS A 48 8.28 1.50 4.88
CA HIS A 48 9.01 1.66 6.13
C HIS A 48 10.10 0.61 6.34
N LEU A 49 10.92 0.37 5.32
CA LEU A 49 12.07 -0.51 5.42
C LEU A 49 13.01 -0.04 6.54
N GLU A 50 13.70 -0.96 7.20
CA GLU A 50 14.62 -0.69 8.29
C GLU A 50 13.97 -0.07 9.55
N LYS A 51 12.68 -0.34 9.78
CA LYS A 51 12.01 0.09 11.00
C LYS A 51 12.57 -0.62 12.24
N GLY A 52 12.83 -1.91 12.14
CA GLY A 52 13.42 -2.70 13.22
C GLY A 52 14.80 -2.15 13.64
N SER A 53 15.67 -1.87 12.69
CA SER A 53 17.01 -1.30 12.95
C SER A 53 16.93 0.13 13.51
N SER A 54 15.96 0.94 13.05
CA SER A 54 15.72 2.28 13.58
C SER A 54 15.30 2.24 15.05
N PHE A 55 14.47 1.30 15.46
CA PHE A 55 14.09 1.10 16.86
C PHE A 55 15.26 0.57 17.69
N ALA A 56 16.04 -0.36 17.14
CA ALA A 56 17.22 -0.91 17.82
C ALA A 56 18.26 0.18 18.12
N SER A 57 18.48 1.14 17.21
CA SER A 57 19.39 2.27 17.43
C SER A 57 18.95 3.18 18.60
N ARG A 58 17.68 3.11 19.00
CA ARG A 58 17.09 3.82 20.15
C ARG A 58 16.93 2.95 21.39
N GLY A 59 17.52 1.73 21.39
CA GLY A 59 17.46 0.80 22.51
C GLY A 59 16.17 -0.02 22.60
N VAL A 60 15.29 0.04 21.59
CA VAL A 60 14.05 -0.75 21.54
C VAL A 60 14.23 -1.90 20.56
N LEU A 61 14.31 -3.12 21.09
CA LEU A 61 14.50 -4.31 20.26
C LEU A 61 13.16 -4.78 19.65
N LEU A 62 13.06 -4.69 18.34
CA LEU A 62 12.03 -5.37 17.55
C LEU A 62 12.67 -6.55 16.81
N PRO A 63 11.91 -7.60 16.48
CA PRO A 63 12.43 -8.67 15.62
C PRO A 63 12.92 -8.08 14.29
N PRO A 64 14.17 -8.36 13.82
CA PRO A 64 14.79 -7.70 12.68
C PRO A 64 14.33 -8.32 11.34
N TYR A 65 13.03 -8.57 11.18
CA TYR A 65 12.49 -9.25 9.98
C TYR A 65 11.54 -8.38 9.17
N ASP A 66 11.41 -7.11 9.51
CA ASP A 66 10.46 -6.19 8.88
C ASP A 66 10.79 -5.93 7.42
N THR A 67 12.07 -5.67 7.09
CA THR A 67 12.55 -5.45 5.72
C THR A 67 12.35 -6.69 4.88
N ILE A 68 12.84 -7.85 5.32
CA ILE A 68 12.69 -9.13 4.61
C ILE A 68 11.21 -9.48 4.40
N ALA A 69 10.37 -9.31 5.42
CA ALA A 69 8.94 -9.62 5.33
C ALA A 69 8.21 -8.66 4.36
N THR A 70 8.61 -7.39 4.33
CA THR A 70 8.05 -6.38 3.42
C THR A 70 8.46 -6.67 1.97
N LEU A 71 9.75 -6.92 1.71
CA LEU A 71 10.28 -7.25 0.39
C LEU A 71 9.71 -8.57 -0.14
N GLY A 72 9.58 -9.60 0.71
CA GLY A 72 8.95 -10.87 0.35
C GLY A 72 7.47 -10.72 -0.04
N ARG A 73 6.71 -9.87 0.68
CA ARG A 73 5.33 -9.53 0.31
C ARG A 73 5.27 -8.76 -1.01
N LEU A 74 6.20 -7.84 -1.23
CA LEU A 74 6.31 -7.06 -2.46
C LEU A 74 6.66 -7.96 -3.66
N ALA A 75 7.59 -8.89 -3.51
CA ALA A 75 7.91 -9.90 -4.51
C ALA A 75 6.69 -10.74 -4.90
N ALA A 76 5.91 -11.18 -3.91
CA ALA A 76 4.72 -11.98 -4.15
C ALA A 76 3.63 -11.23 -4.92
N VAL A 77 3.40 -9.94 -4.63
CA VAL A 77 2.39 -9.14 -5.36
C VAL A 77 2.88 -8.75 -6.75
N ILE A 78 4.17 -8.46 -6.92
CA ILE A 78 4.79 -8.23 -8.23
C ILE A 78 4.70 -9.48 -9.11
N SER A 79 5.02 -10.65 -8.57
CA SER A 79 4.89 -11.92 -9.31
C SER A 79 3.46 -12.23 -9.73
N ARG A 80 2.46 -11.84 -8.93
CA ARG A 80 1.03 -12.06 -9.22
C ARG A 80 0.51 -11.17 -10.35
N HIS A 81 0.87 -9.89 -10.32
CA HIS A 81 0.31 -8.90 -11.24
C HIS A 81 1.20 -8.59 -12.44
N ASP A 82 2.46 -9.01 -12.40
CA ASP A 82 3.49 -8.73 -13.43
C ASP A 82 3.44 -7.28 -13.94
N PRO A 83 3.60 -6.26 -13.06
CA PRO A 83 3.52 -4.87 -13.44
C PRO A 83 4.69 -4.45 -14.33
N ARG A 84 4.41 -3.54 -15.27
CA ARG A 84 5.45 -2.82 -16.01
C ARG A 84 6.04 -1.68 -15.18
N THR A 85 5.20 -1.03 -14.39
CA THR A 85 5.59 0.13 -13.57
C THR A 85 5.20 -0.14 -12.12
N VAL A 86 6.07 0.22 -11.18
CA VAL A 86 5.79 0.20 -9.75
C VAL A 86 5.96 1.60 -9.17
N ILE A 87 4.99 2.08 -8.41
CA ILE A 87 5.06 3.32 -7.65
C ILE A 87 5.07 2.99 -6.15
N ALA A 88 6.10 3.44 -5.44
CA ALA A 88 6.14 3.46 -3.98
C ALA A 88 5.79 4.88 -3.51
N LEU A 89 4.66 5.04 -2.80
CA LEU A 89 4.07 6.32 -2.41
C LEU A 89 4.69 6.89 -1.13
N GLY A 90 6.00 7.11 -1.12
CA GLY A 90 6.72 7.71 -0.01
C GLY A 90 6.86 6.82 1.22
N ASP A 91 7.61 7.29 2.19
CA ASP A 91 7.97 6.57 3.41
C ASP A 91 8.42 5.14 3.11
N SER A 92 9.25 5.00 2.05
CA SER A 92 9.85 3.73 1.67
C SER A 92 10.85 3.26 2.73
N PHE A 93 11.51 4.21 3.38
CA PHE A 93 12.41 3.99 4.51
C PHE A 93 11.85 4.59 5.79
N HIS A 94 12.17 3.99 6.94
CA HIS A 94 11.59 4.42 8.22
C HIS A 94 12.18 5.72 8.76
N ASP A 95 13.39 6.07 8.36
CA ASP A 95 14.05 7.34 8.68
C ASP A 95 15.10 7.69 7.61
N ARG A 96 15.63 8.90 7.69
CA ARG A 96 16.54 9.48 6.69
C ARG A 96 17.83 8.69 6.46
N THR A 97 18.28 7.92 7.44
CA THR A 97 19.52 7.11 7.38
C THR A 97 19.24 5.61 7.24
N ALA A 98 17.97 5.22 7.16
CA ALA A 98 17.58 3.82 7.09
C ALA A 98 18.21 3.09 5.90
N HIS A 99 18.35 3.77 4.76
CA HIS A 99 18.99 3.22 3.56
C HIS A 99 20.47 2.81 3.77
N GLU A 100 21.18 3.45 4.70
CA GLU A 100 22.56 3.10 5.05
C GLU A 100 22.65 1.79 5.83
N ARG A 101 21.55 1.39 6.49
CA ARG A 101 21.46 0.18 7.30
C ARG A 101 20.96 -1.04 6.54
N LEU A 102 20.47 -0.86 5.30
CA LEU A 102 20.10 -2.00 4.45
C LEU A 102 21.29 -2.95 4.30
N SER A 103 21.05 -4.23 4.52
CA SER A 103 22.02 -5.28 4.22
C SER A 103 22.31 -5.35 2.71
N ALA A 104 23.42 -5.97 2.33
CA ALA A 104 23.74 -6.21 0.92
C ALA A 104 22.64 -7.06 0.26
N GLU A 105 22.16 -8.07 0.97
CA GLU A 105 21.10 -8.97 0.51
C GLU A 105 19.77 -8.23 0.29
N ASP A 106 19.42 -7.29 1.17
CA ASP A 106 18.18 -6.48 1.01
C ASP A 106 18.32 -5.49 -0.15
N ARG A 107 19.51 -4.89 -0.35
CA ARG A 107 19.79 -4.05 -1.53
C ARG A 107 19.66 -4.84 -2.84
N ASP A 108 20.22 -6.04 -2.89
CA ASP A 108 20.13 -6.93 -4.03
C ASP A 108 18.67 -7.35 -4.28
N ALA A 109 17.89 -7.60 -3.22
CA ALA A 109 16.47 -7.89 -3.32
C ALA A 109 15.69 -6.71 -3.91
N VAL A 110 15.93 -5.47 -3.47
CA VAL A 110 15.32 -4.26 -4.03
C VAL A 110 15.69 -4.11 -5.50
N ALA A 111 16.98 -4.27 -5.86
CA ALA A 111 17.44 -4.19 -7.26
C ALA A 111 16.78 -5.29 -8.12
N GLY A 112 16.65 -6.50 -7.60
CA GLY A 112 15.95 -7.61 -8.26
C GLY A 112 14.47 -7.31 -8.51
N LEU A 113 13.78 -6.67 -7.57
CA LEU A 113 12.38 -6.26 -7.73
C LEU A 113 12.21 -5.17 -8.79
N GLN A 114 13.20 -4.31 -8.98
CA GLN A 114 13.20 -3.25 -10.01
C GLN A 114 13.57 -3.79 -11.41
N SER A 115 14.23 -4.93 -11.49
CA SER A 115 14.74 -5.46 -12.75
C SER A 115 13.61 -5.67 -13.77
N GLY A 116 13.79 -5.09 -14.97
CA GLY A 116 12.84 -5.20 -16.09
C GLY A 116 11.56 -4.38 -15.94
N ARG A 117 11.51 -3.39 -15.02
CA ARG A 117 10.35 -2.52 -14.77
C ARG A 117 10.77 -1.09 -14.56
N ASP A 118 9.83 -0.19 -14.85
CA ASP A 118 9.93 1.19 -14.41
C ASP A 118 9.61 1.26 -12.91
N TRP A 119 10.45 1.94 -12.14
CA TRP A 119 10.24 2.10 -10.70
C TRP A 119 10.27 3.57 -10.32
N ILE A 120 9.23 4.01 -9.63
CA ILE A 120 9.08 5.40 -9.20
C ILE A 120 8.99 5.41 -7.67
N TRP A 121 9.93 6.10 -7.05
CA TRP A 121 9.95 6.41 -5.64
C TRP A 121 9.37 7.80 -5.43
N ILE A 122 8.22 7.89 -4.77
CA ILE A 122 7.71 9.19 -4.29
C ILE A 122 8.40 9.51 -2.97
N SER A 123 8.83 10.75 -2.79
CA SER A 123 9.43 11.24 -1.54
C SER A 123 8.41 11.23 -0.41
N GLY A 124 8.78 10.79 0.79
CA GLY A 124 7.96 10.81 1.99
C GLY A 124 8.50 11.77 3.05
N ASN A 125 7.76 11.96 4.14
CA ASN A 125 8.23 12.80 5.25
C ASN A 125 9.31 12.10 6.09
N HIS A 126 9.36 10.77 6.11
CA HIS A 126 10.42 9.99 6.74
C HIS A 126 11.69 9.91 5.89
N ASP A 127 11.54 9.92 4.56
CA ASP A 127 12.61 9.77 3.58
C ASP A 127 12.56 10.85 2.47
N PRO A 128 12.62 12.15 2.83
CA PRO A 128 12.48 13.24 1.86
C PRO A 128 13.62 13.28 0.82
N MET A 129 14.70 12.60 1.06
CA MET A 129 15.82 12.44 0.14
C MET A 129 16.18 10.96 0.02
N LEU A 130 15.78 10.36 -1.09
CA LEU A 130 16.11 8.98 -1.39
C LEU A 130 17.52 8.87 -2.02
N PRO A 131 18.28 7.81 -1.73
CA PRO A 131 19.62 7.64 -2.25
C PRO A 131 19.60 7.41 -3.77
N ARG A 132 20.55 8.03 -4.48
CA ARG A 132 20.64 7.94 -5.95
C ARG A 132 21.02 6.55 -6.44
N ASP A 133 21.69 5.77 -5.62
CA ASP A 133 22.14 4.40 -5.91
C ASP A 133 21.02 3.34 -5.67
N LEU A 134 19.85 3.75 -5.22
CA LEU A 134 18.73 2.85 -5.02
C LEU A 134 18.13 2.32 -6.34
N GLY A 135 18.43 2.97 -7.46
CA GLY A 135 17.80 2.70 -8.75
C GLY A 135 16.38 3.32 -8.84
N GLY A 136 15.79 3.26 -10.04
CA GLY A 136 14.49 3.87 -10.31
C GLY A 136 14.55 5.40 -10.45
N THR A 137 13.38 6.04 -10.45
CA THR A 137 13.21 7.49 -10.56
C THR A 137 12.61 8.03 -9.27
N VAL A 138 13.14 9.13 -8.76
CA VAL A 138 12.60 9.83 -7.57
C VAL A 138 11.77 11.02 -8.02
N ALA A 139 10.59 11.19 -7.42
CA ALA A 139 9.68 12.32 -7.66
C ALA A 139 8.93 12.70 -6.37
N ASP A 140 8.45 13.93 -6.29
CA ASP A 140 7.56 14.34 -5.19
C ASP A 140 6.12 13.88 -5.44
N GLU A 141 5.72 13.85 -6.70
CA GLU A 141 4.44 13.31 -7.17
C GLU A 141 4.55 12.91 -8.64
N VAL A 142 3.63 12.08 -9.11
CA VAL A 142 3.51 11.73 -10.53
C VAL A 142 2.06 11.65 -10.93
N ALA A 143 1.73 12.20 -12.10
CA ALA A 143 0.41 12.12 -12.70
C ALA A 143 0.41 11.13 -13.87
N ILE A 144 -0.55 10.20 -13.88
CA ILE A 144 -0.77 9.25 -14.97
C ILE A 144 -2.27 9.28 -15.31
N GLY A 145 -2.61 9.76 -16.49
CA GLY A 145 -4.01 10.00 -16.86
C GLY A 145 -4.71 10.94 -15.86
N PRO A 146 -5.89 10.58 -15.34
CA PRO A 146 -6.63 11.41 -14.38
C PRO A 146 -6.16 11.24 -12.92
N ILE A 147 -5.14 10.42 -12.67
CA ILE A 147 -4.69 10.06 -11.31
C ILE A 147 -3.35 10.72 -10.99
N THR A 148 -3.29 11.39 -9.82
CA THR A 148 -2.07 11.91 -9.22
C THR A 148 -1.68 11.05 -8.02
N PHE A 149 -0.45 10.54 -8.04
CA PHE A 149 0.15 9.73 -6.99
C PHE A 149 1.10 10.61 -6.17
N ARG A 150 0.90 10.67 -4.86
CA ARG A 150 1.73 11.44 -3.92
C ARG A 150 1.79 10.79 -2.54
N HIS A 151 2.70 11.22 -1.68
CA HIS A 151 2.77 10.69 -0.33
C HIS A 151 1.68 11.25 0.57
N GLU A 152 1.64 12.55 0.78
CA GLU A 152 0.69 13.20 1.69
C GLU A 152 -0.62 13.55 0.98
N PRO A 153 -1.78 13.12 1.51
CA PRO A 153 -3.07 13.42 0.90
C PRO A 153 -3.44 14.90 1.07
N THR A 154 -3.86 15.54 -0.02
CA THR A 154 -4.36 16.92 -0.05
C THR A 154 -5.88 17.02 -0.08
N GLY A 155 -6.54 15.92 -0.43
CA GLY A 155 -7.99 15.89 -0.67
C GLY A 155 -8.37 16.34 -2.10
N ALA A 156 -7.42 16.38 -3.03
CA ALA A 156 -7.69 16.70 -4.44
C ALA A 156 -8.44 15.55 -5.15
N HIS A 157 -9.15 15.88 -6.23
CA HIS A 157 -9.75 14.88 -7.12
C HIS A 157 -8.65 14.12 -7.87
N GLY A 158 -8.87 12.83 -8.13
CA GLY A 158 -7.91 11.98 -8.82
C GLY A 158 -6.68 11.63 -7.99
N GLU A 159 -6.70 11.86 -6.68
CA GLU A 159 -5.55 11.63 -5.81
C GLU A 159 -5.53 10.21 -5.24
N ILE A 160 -4.37 9.56 -5.31
CA ILE A 160 -4.04 8.35 -4.53
C ILE A 160 -2.83 8.68 -3.68
N ALA A 161 -2.98 8.57 -2.36
CA ALA A 161 -1.94 8.94 -1.39
C ALA A 161 -1.75 7.88 -0.30
N GLY A 162 -0.64 7.99 0.43
CA GLY A 162 -0.28 7.17 1.59
C GLY A 162 -0.40 7.91 2.92
N HIS A 163 0.68 7.88 3.72
CA HIS A 163 0.95 8.66 4.92
C HIS A 163 0.06 8.35 6.13
N LEU A 164 -1.25 8.29 5.99
CA LEU A 164 -2.17 8.13 7.13
C LEU A 164 -2.38 6.68 7.56
N HIS A 165 -1.96 5.70 6.76
CA HIS A 165 -2.06 4.27 7.07
C HIS A 165 -3.46 3.86 7.59
N PRO A 166 -4.56 4.04 6.84
CA PRO A 166 -5.91 3.87 7.34
C PRO A 166 -6.17 2.48 7.91
N LYS A 167 -6.79 2.46 9.09
CA LYS A 167 -7.32 1.27 9.76
C LYS A 167 -8.78 1.49 10.13
N ALA A 168 -9.57 0.46 9.97
CA ALA A 168 -10.98 0.47 10.38
C ALA A 168 -11.27 -0.64 11.39
N ARG A 169 -12.05 -0.31 12.40
CA ARG A 169 -12.57 -1.26 13.38
C ARG A 169 -14.03 -1.56 13.07
N VAL A 170 -14.36 -2.84 13.02
CA VAL A 170 -15.70 -3.33 12.74
C VAL A 170 -16.09 -4.42 13.72
N SER A 171 -17.40 -4.58 13.93
CA SER A 171 -17.95 -5.71 14.70
C SER A 171 -18.57 -6.72 13.76
N ALA A 172 -18.18 -7.96 13.88
CA ALA A 172 -18.76 -9.07 13.14
C ALA A 172 -18.94 -10.28 14.07
N ARG A 173 -20.13 -10.85 14.09
CA ARG A 173 -20.48 -12.03 14.91
C ARG A 173 -20.08 -11.87 16.39
N GLY A 174 -20.36 -10.69 16.98
CA GLY A 174 -20.05 -10.40 18.38
C GLY A 174 -18.56 -10.17 18.70
N ARG A 175 -17.69 -10.13 17.70
CA ARG A 175 -16.25 -9.86 17.87
C ARG A 175 -15.89 -8.53 17.19
N SER A 176 -15.09 -7.73 17.92
CA SER A 176 -14.45 -6.53 17.35
C SER A 176 -13.16 -6.93 16.66
N MET A 177 -12.92 -6.42 15.46
CA MET A 177 -11.66 -6.61 14.75
C MET A 177 -11.23 -5.30 14.09
N GLU A 178 -9.94 -5.03 14.13
CA GLU A 178 -9.32 -3.91 13.42
C GLU A 178 -8.50 -4.45 12.24
N ARG A 179 -8.64 -3.82 11.08
CA ARG A 179 -7.94 -4.19 9.86
C ARG A 179 -7.41 -2.95 9.16
N ARG A 180 -6.29 -3.09 8.47
CA ARG A 180 -5.84 -2.11 7.48
C ARG A 180 -6.88 -2.02 6.38
N CYS A 181 -7.04 -0.84 5.78
CA CYS A 181 -8.01 -0.64 4.70
C CYS A 181 -7.54 0.43 3.73
N PHE A 182 -8.04 0.40 2.51
CA PHE A 182 -8.06 1.60 1.67
C PHE A 182 -9.25 2.44 2.10
N ALA A 183 -9.07 3.76 2.15
CA ALA A 183 -10.17 4.71 2.38
C ALA A 183 -10.42 5.46 1.07
N SER A 184 -11.65 5.41 0.51
CA SER A 184 -11.97 6.06 -0.76
C SER A 184 -13.40 6.56 -0.80
N ASP A 185 -13.61 7.74 -1.41
CA ASP A 185 -14.93 8.31 -1.72
C ASP A 185 -15.29 8.20 -3.23
N GLY A 186 -14.51 7.45 -4.00
CA GLY A 186 -14.66 7.32 -5.43
C GLY A 186 -13.97 8.43 -6.23
N MET A 187 -13.58 9.52 -5.58
CA MET A 187 -12.86 10.65 -6.22
C MET A 187 -11.38 10.64 -5.86
N ARG A 188 -11.03 10.09 -4.71
CA ARG A 188 -9.66 9.98 -4.16
C ARG A 188 -9.53 8.75 -3.27
N ALA A 189 -8.29 8.36 -2.99
CA ALA A 189 -8.03 7.27 -2.06
C ALA A 189 -6.80 7.52 -1.18
N VAL A 190 -6.86 7.00 0.05
CA VAL A 190 -5.71 6.86 0.93
C VAL A 190 -5.42 5.38 1.11
N MET A 191 -4.18 5.01 0.83
CA MET A 191 -3.71 3.62 0.87
C MET A 191 -3.32 3.18 2.29
N PRO A 192 -3.50 1.91 2.64
CA PRO A 192 -2.92 1.35 3.84
C PRO A 192 -1.40 1.24 3.70
N ALA A 193 -0.67 1.36 4.81
CA ALA A 193 0.74 1.06 4.81
C ALA A 193 0.99 -0.40 4.38
N PHE A 194 1.96 -0.59 3.50
CA PHE A 194 2.35 -1.90 2.99
C PHE A 194 3.33 -2.61 3.93
N GLY A 195 4.19 -1.85 4.62
CA GLY A 195 5.24 -2.35 5.49
C GLY A 195 4.77 -3.30 6.59
N ALA A 196 5.60 -4.29 6.94
CA ALA A 196 5.26 -5.35 7.88
C ALA A 196 4.94 -4.84 9.30
N TYR A 197 5.69 -3.85 9.78
CA TYR A 197 5.54 -3.26 11.13
C TYR A 197 4.88 -1.89 11.11
N ALA A 198 4.25 -1.51 10.00
CA ALA A 198 3.60 -0.22 9.92
C ALA A 198 2.40 -0.15 10.86
N GLY A 199 2.33 0.94 11.63
CA GLY A 199 1.18 1.32 12.43
C GLY A 199 0.00 1.75 11.55
N GLY A 200 -0.85 2.63 12.07
CA GLY A 200 -1.92 3.25 11.27
C GLY A 200 -2.90 4.01 12.13
N LEU A 201 -3.56 4.99 11.52
CA LEU A 201 -4.61 5.79 12.14
C LEU A 201 -5.99 5.14 11.93
N SER A 202 -6.85 5.28 12.93
CA SER A 202 -8.26 4.96 12.74
C SER A 202 -8.85 5.90 11.68
N ILE A 203 -9.67 5.38 10.76
CA ILE A 203 -10.43 6.22 9.81
C ILE A 203 -11.39 7.20 10.50
N ARG A 204 -11.54 7.11 11.82
CA ARG A 204 -12.30 8.07 12.66
C ARG A 204 -11.45 9.24 13.11
N ASP A 205 -10.13 9.21 12.88
CA ASP A 205 -9.24 10.31 13.22
C ASP A 205 -9.59 11.57 12.43
N ALA A 206 -9.37 12.74 13.07
CA ALA A 206 -9.67 14.04 12.48
C ALA A 206 -8.87 14.31 11.18
N ALA A 207 -7.74 13.64 10.97
CA ALA A 207 -6.96 13.74 9.75
C ALA A 207 -7.78 13.33 8.52
N PHE A 208 -8.61 12.29 8.63
CA PHE A 208 -9.46 11.84 7.52
C PHE A 208 -10.61 12.81 7.21
N ALA A 209 -11.10 13.54 8.21
CA ALA A 209 -12.16 14.52 8.01
C ALA A 209 -11.72 15.73 7.16
N LYS A 210 -10.40 15.97 7.04
CA LYS A 210 -9.84 17.02 6.17
C LYS A 210 -9.80 16.58 4.69
N ILE A 211 -9.77 15.27 4.44
CA ILE A 211 -9.61 14.68 3.12
C ILE A 211 -10.97 14.29 2.54
N PHE A 212 -11.81 13.66 3.35
CA PHE A 212 -13.10 13.14 2.92
C PHE A 212 -14.26 13.97 3.46
N PRO A 213 -15.32 14.20 2.67
CA PRO A 213 -16.53 14.86 3.15
C PRO A 213 -17.21 14.04 4.25
N LYS A 214 -17.94 14.71 5.15
CA LYS A 214 -18.48 14.16 6.41
C LYS A 214 -19.27 12.85 6.31
N ASN A 215 -19.78 12.48 5.14
CA ASN A 215 -20.69 11.32 4.99
C ASN A 215 -20.35 10.38 3.85
N GLY A 216 -19.15 10.46 3.29
CA GLY A 216 -19.03 9.98 1.94
C GLY A 216 -17.86 9.07 1.59
N PHE A 217 -17.22 8.33 2.50
CA PHE A 217 -16.19 7.41 2.06
C PHE A 217 -16.43 5.96 2.53
N VAL A 218 -15.80 5.05 1.85
CA VAL A 218 -15.85 3.61 2.09
C VAL A 218 -14.47 3.17 2.58
N ALA A 219 -14.46 2.35 3.63
CA ALA A 219 -13.30 1.60 4.05
C ALA A 219 -13.30 0.23 3.34
N HIS A 220 -12.30 -0.02 2.51
CA HIS A 220 -12.08 -1.31 1.87
C HIS A 220 -11.11 -2.12 2.75
N LEU A 221 -11.65 -2.89 3.68
CA LEU A 221 -10.90 -3.62 4.70
C LEU A 221 -10.20 -4.83 4.11
N LEU A 222 -8.92 -4.99 4.43
CA LEU A 222 -8.12 -6.15 4.09
C LEU A 222 -8.49 -7.33 5.01
N GLY A 223 -9.38 -8.19 4.54
CA GLY A 223 -9.76 -9.42 5.25
C GLY A 223 -8.75 -10.54 5.02
N ASP A 224 -9.07 -11.72 5.53
CA ASP A 224 -8.16 -12.88 5.40
C ASP A 224 -8.20 -13.50 3.99
N ARG A 225 -9.31 -13.36 3.28
CA ARG A 225 -9.52 -13.98 1.95
C ARG A 225 -9.96 -13.00 0.86
N ARG A 226 -10.53 -11.86 1.23
CA ARG A 226 -11.02 -10.83 0.31
C ARG A 226 -11.01 -9.46 0.96
N VAL A 227 -11.08 -8.43 0.14
CA VAL A 227 -11.29 -7.06 0.58
C VAL A 227 -12.80 -6.82 0.78
N HIS A 228 -13.17 -6.15 1.87
CA HIS A 228 -14.56 -5.88 2.24
C HIS A 228 -14.85 -4.39 2.20
N ALA A 229 -15.75 -3.95 1.33
CA ALA A 229 -16.21 -2.56 1.28
C ALA A 229 -17.25 -2.31 2.38
N ILE A 230 -16.95 -1.39 3.30
CA ILE A 230 -17.83 -1.01 4.42
C ILE A 230 -17.88 0.51 4.50
N ALA A 231 -19.09 1.08 4.53
CA ALA A 231 -19.25 2.52 4.72
C ALA A 231 -18.54 2.98 6.01
N ALA A 232 -17.75 4.06 5.95
CA ALA A 232 -16.98 4.55 7.08
C ALA A 232 -17.88 4.84 8.31
N SER A 233 -19.14 5.25 8.10
CA SER A 233 -20.13 5.48 9.16
C SER A 233 -20.45 4.21 9.98
N ARG A 234 -20.20 3.02 9.45
CA ARG A 234 -20.41 1.72 10.12
C ARG A 234 -19.17 1.18 10.81
N CYS A 235 -18.05 1.90 10.72
CA CYS A 235 -16.79 1.61 11.43
C CYS A 235 -16.70 2.42 12.72
N TYR A 236 -15.93 1.96 13.71
CA TYR A 236 -15.75 2.63 15.02
C TYR A 236 -14.32 2.49 15.56
#